data_795a50fc5e148ca043c6fd469ed55955
#
_entry.id   795a50fc5e148ca043c6fd469ed55955
#
_cell.length_a   1.000
_cell.length_b   1.000
_cell.length_c   1.000
_cell.angle_alpha   90.00
_cell.angle_beta   90.00
_cell.angle_gamma   90.00
#
_symmetry.space_group_name_H-M   'P 1'
#
loop_
_entity.id
_entity.type
_entity.pdbx_description
1 polymer ?
#
loop_
_entity_poly.entity_id
_entity_poly.type
_entity_poly.pdbx_seq_one_letter_code
_entity_poly.pdbx_strand_id
1 'polypeptide(L)'
;MSLKNFRRGMIHGLPIALGYLAVSFSFGISAVNMGLSVLEVLFISMANLTSAGQLAGAPIIASGGSMFALGFGQLFINLRYALMSVSLSQKLDSKVRLTDRLLIAFGNTDEIFAVSVSQGKPVSKEYMYGLIALPYLGWAGGTLMGALSGVLISKFLPPFVLAALGIAIYGMFIAIVVPVMKKEKAVTLCVLLAIALSAVFYYVPAIGEIIPSELHIVICAVLASVILAILSPIKAYDEEKSESEEAK
;
A
#
# COMPACT_ATOMS: atom_id res chain seq x y z
N MET A 1 -29.83 5.78 -3.33
CA MET A 1 -28.72 5.04 -2.69
C MET A 1 -29.27 3.77 -2.07
N SER A 2 -28.76 2.59 -2.44
CA SER A 2 -29.21 1.32 -1.83
C SER A 2 -28.53 1.14 -0.47
N LEU A 3 -29.26 1.44 0.61
CA LEU A 3 -28.75 1.28 1.98
C LEU A 3 -28.31 -0.16 2.28
N LYS A 4 -28.96 -1.15 1.66
CA LYS A 4 -28.61 -2.57 1.78
C LYS A 4 -27.21 -2.84 1.23
N ASN A 5 -26.89 -2.29 0.04
CA ASN A 5 -25.56 -2.46 -0.57
C ASN A 5 -24.48 -1.74 0.22
N PHE A 6 -24.75 -0.53 0.70
CA PHE A 6 -23.82 0.21 1.55
C PHE A 6 -23.50 -0.56 2.84
N ARG A 7 -24.52 -1.03 3.57
CA ARG A 7 -24.33 -1.83 4.79
C ARG A 7 -23.55 -3.12 4.52
N ARG A 8 -23.83 -3.79 3.39
CA ARG A 8 -23.07 -4.99 2.99
C ARG A 8 -21.59 -4.65 2.77
N GLY A 9 -21.30 -3.53 2.10
CA GLY A 9 -19.94 -3.04 1.92
C GLY A 9 -19.25 -2.79 3.26
N MET A 10 -19.91 -2.11 4.21
CA MET A 10 -19.37 -1.88 5.56
C MET A 10 -19.03 -3.18 6.29
N ILE A 11 -19.90 -4.19 6.23
CA ILE A 11 -19.64 -5.49 6.88
C ILE A 11 -18.39 -6.14 6.30
N HIS A 12 -18.21 -6.10 4.96
CA HIS A 12 -17.01 -6.64 4.31
C HIS A 12 -15.76 -5.79 4.58
N GLY A 13 -15.91 -4.48 4.79
CA GLY A 13 -14.83 -3.57 5.13
C GLY A 13 -14.38 -3.64 6.60
N LEU A 14 -15.21 -4.16 7.51
CA LEU A 14 -14.91 -4.20 8.94
C LEU A 14 -13.62 -4.95 9.29
N PRO A 15 -13.35 -6.15 8.78
CA PRO A 15 -12.08 -6.84 9.03
C PRO A 15 -10.87 -6.04 8.54
N ILE A 16 -11.00 -5.38 7.38
CA ILE A 16 -9.94 -4.52 6.84
C ILE A 16 -9.70 -3.32 7.76
N ALA A 17 -10.78 -2.68 8.23
CA ALA A 17 -10.71 -1.54 9.15
C ALA A 17 -9.99 -1.87 10.46
N LEU A 18 -10.24 -3.04 11.03
CA LEU A 18 -9.57 -3.49 12.25
C LEU A 18 -8.07 -3.73 12.01
N GLY A 19 -7.70 -4.35 10.90
CA GLY A 19 -6.30 -4.50 10.49
C GLY A 19 -5.62 -3.15 10.27
N TYR A 20 -6.27 -2.24 9.57
CA TYR A 20 -5.77 -0.90 9.30
C TYR A 20 -5.56 -0.07 10.56
N LEU A 21 -6.47 -0.15 11.52
CA LEU A 21 -6.36 0.54 12.80
C LEU A 21 -5.08 0.14 13.54
N ALA A 22 -4.74 -1.14 13.57
CA ALA A 22 -3.54 -1.62 14.24
C ALA A 22 -2.25 -1.15 13.55
N VAL A 23 -2.21 -1.23 12.21
CA VAL A 23 -1.05 -0.85 11.41
C VAL A 23 -0.82 0.65 11.44
N SER A 24 -1.88 1.43 11.21
CA SER A 24 -1.78 2.89 11.19
C SER A 24 -1.50 3.50 12.57
N PHE A 25 -1.87 2.81 13.64
CA PHE A 25 -1.45 3.17 15.00
C PHE A 25 0.07 3.16 15.12
N SER A 26 0.74 2.09 14.65
CA SER A 26 2.20 2.01 14.65
C SER A 26 2.84 3.08 13.77
N PHE A 27 2.23 3.39 12.61
CA PHE A 27 2.67 4.50 11.76
C PHE A 27 2.58 5.85 12.49
N GLY A 28 1.45 6.12 13.17
CA GLY A 28 1.25 7.35 13.94
C GLY A 28 2.35 7.60 14.97
N ILE A 29 2.69 6.57 15.76
CA ILE A 29 3.81 6.65 16.72
C ILE A 29 5.13 6.91 16.01
N SER A 30 5.42 6.17 14.94
CA SER A 30 6.69 6.29 14.21
C SER A 30 6.85 7.68 13.61
N ALA A 31 5.81 8.23 13.00
CA ALA A 31 5.86 9.52 12.32
C ALA A 31 6.06 10.70 13.29
N VAL A 32 5.41 10.69 14.47
CA VAL A 32 5.67 11.74 15.48
C VAL A 32 7.08 11.62 16.09
N ASN A 33 7.63 10.40 16.20
CA ASN A 33 9.02 10.21 16.62
C ASN A 33 10.05 10.70 15.59
N MET A 34 9.66 10.83 14.32
CA MET A 34 10.46 11.48 13.28
C MET A 34 10.39 13.02 13.34
N GLY A 35 9.60 13.59 14.26
CA GLY A 35 9.45 15.03 14.44
C GLY A 35 8.24 15.65 13.76
N LEU A 36 7.38 14.87 13.11
CA LEU A 36 6.14 15.37 12.52
C LEU A 36 5.09 15.66 13.61
N SER A 37 4.34 16.74 13.43
CA SER A 37 3.22 17.06 14.32
C SER A 37 2.05 16.09 14.13
N VAL A 38 1.21 15.96 15.15
CA VAL A 38 0.00 15.10 15.09
C VAL A 38 -0.90 15.46 13.91
N LEU A 39 -1.05 16.75 13.61
CA LEU A 39 -1.88 17.21 12.48
C LEU A 39 -1.27 16.83 11.13
N GLU A 40 0.04 16.99 10.96
CA GLU A 40 0.73 16.57 9.72
C GLU A 40 0.57 15.07 9.50
N VAL A 41 0.81 14.27 10.54
CA VAL A 41 0.70 12.80 10.46
C VAL A 41 -0.74 12.37 10.13
N LEU A 42 -1.75 12.99 10.76
CA LEU A 42 -3.15 12.74 10.45
C LEU A 42 -3.48 13.13 9.00
N PHE A 43 -3.02 14.31 8.56
CA PHE A 43 -3.27 14.80 7.21
C PHE A 43 -2.64 13.88 6.14
N ILE A 44 -1.40 13.42 6.37
CA ILE A 44 -0.74 12.43 5.52
C ILE A 44 -1.60 11.18 5.39
N SER A 45 -2.13 10.65 6.50
CA SER A 45 -2.97 9.45 6.48
C SER A 45 -4.34 9.66 5.83
N MET A 46 -4.93 10.83 5.96
CA MET A 46 -6.21 11.15 5.31
C MET A 46 -6.05 11.39 3.80
N ALA A 47 -4.93 11.97 3.38
CA ALA A 47 -4.66 12.27 1.99
C ALA A 47 -4.08 11.09 1.20
N ASN A 48 -3.46 10.14 1.88
CA ASN A 48 -2.74 9.03 1.26
C ASN A 48 -3.04 7.69 1.96
N LEU A 49 -3.92 6.91 1.39
CA LEU A 49 -4.35 5.61 1.94
C LEU A 49 -3.42 4.46 1.51
N THR A 50 -2.11 4.70 1.50
CA THR A 50 -1.10 3.71 1.13
C THR A 50 -0.01 3.61 2.18
N SER A 51 0.08 2.46 2.85
CA SER A 51 1.08 2.22 3.90
C SER A 51 2.52 2.38 3.39
N ALA A 52 2.85 1.79 2.23
CA ALA A 52 4.17 1.89 1.62
C ALA A 52 4.53 3.34 1.27
N GLY A 53 3.58 4.09 0.69
CA GLY A 53 3.77 5.50 0.36
C GLY A 53 4.02 6.36 1.59
N GLN A 54 3.27 6.13 2.67
CA GLN A 54 3.46 6.87 3.93
C GLN A 54 4.81 6.59 4.57
N LEU A 55 5.21 5.32 4.63
CA LEU A 55 6.49 4.92 5.21
C LEU A 55 7.69 5.46 4.42
N ALA A 56 7.58 5.52 3.10
CA ALA A 56 8.61 6.11 2.25
C ALA A 56 8.58 7.65 2.29
N GLY A 57 7.40 8.26 2.37
CA GLY A 57 7.23 9.70 2.33
C GLY A 57 7.48 10.41 3.65
N ALA A 58 7.09 9.83 4.79
CA ALA A 58 7.21 10.48 6.09
C ALA A 58 8.66 10.89 6.46
N PRO A 59 9.69 10.05 6.25
CA PRO A 59 11.08 10.47 6.48
C PRO A 59 11.52 11.63 5.59
N ILE A 60 11.10 11.64 4.32
CA ILE A 60 11.42 12.73 3.37
C ILE A 60 10.80 14.04 3.85
N ILE A 61 9.54 14.01 4.28
CA ILE A 61 8.84 15.19 4.82
C ILE A 61 9.50 15.65 6.11
N ALA A 62 9.77 14.74 7.04
CA ALA A 62 10.37 15.06 8.35
C ALA A 62 11.78 15.67 8.23
N SER A 63 12.56 15.24 7.25
CA SER A 63 13.91 15.79 6.98
C SER A 63 13.92 17.09 6.16
N GLY A 64 12.75 17.56 5.70
CA GLY A 64 12.68 18.70 4.75
C GLY A 64 13.25 18.35 3.38
N GLY A 65 13.17 17.09 2.98
CA GLY A 65 13.72 16.58 1.73
C GLY A 65 13.02 17.08 0.48
N SER A 66 13.51 16.68 -0.68
CA SER A 66 13.06 17.17 -1.98
C SER A 66 11.60 16.80 -2.27
N MET A 67 10.77 17.79 -2.59
CA MET A 67 9.39 17.59 -3.06
C MET A 67 9.33 16.78 -4.36
N PHE A 68 10.36 16.91 -5.20
CA PHE A 68 10.47 16.11 -6.42
C PHE A 68 10.69 14.62 -6.08
N ALA A 69 11.60 14.31 -5.16
CA ALA A 69 11.86 12.95 -4.72
C ALA A 69 10.62 12.35 -4.06
N LEU A 70 9.91 13.12 -3.23
CA LEU A 70 8.64 12.71 -2.62
C LEU A 70 7.60 12.38 -3.70
N GLY A 71 7.33 13.30 -4.63
CA GLY A 71 6.30 13.12 -5.67
C GLY A 71 6.64 11.97 -6.62
N PHE A 72 7.90 11.87 -7.04
CA PHE A 72 8.38 10.80 -7.92
C PHE A 72 8.31 9.44 -7.22
N GLY A 73 8.77 9.37 -5.97
CA GLY A 73 8.65 8.15 -5.16
C GLY A 73 7.21 7.71 -4.98
N GLN A 74 6.30 8.63 -4.65
CA GLN A 74 4.87 8.32 -4.52
C GLN A 74 4.26 7.83 -5.84
N LEU A 75 4.63 8.42 -6.98
CA LEU A 75 4.16 7.98 -8.29
C LEU A 75 4.52 6.51 -8.54
N PHE A 76 5.77 6.12 -8.32
CA PHE A 76 6.22 4.75 -8.58
C PHE A 76 5.66 3.75 -7.57
N ILE A 77 5.67 4.07 -6.28
CA ILE A 77 5.11 3.19 -5.23
C ILE A 77 3.63 2.93 -5.49
N ASN A 78 2.88 3.96 -5.93
CA ASN A 78 1.45 3.90 -6.12
C ASN A 78 1.01 3.56 -7.54
N LEU A 79 1.94 3.32 -8.48
CA LEU A 79 1.62 2.96 -9.87
C LEU A 79 0.72 1.71 -9.95
N ARG A 80 0.91 0.75 -9.06
CA ARG A 80 0.06 -0.45 -8.95
C ARG A 80 -1.42 -0.11 -8.72
N TYR A 81 -1.72 0.94 -7.96
CA TYR A 81 -3.10 1.37 -7.71
C TYR A 81 -3.78 1.91 -8.97
N ALA A 82 -3.02 2.50 -9.90
CA ALA A 82 -3.53 2.89 -11.20
C ALA A 82 -4.00 1.65 -11.99
N LEU A 83 -3.17 0.60 -12.06
CA LEU A 83 -3.51 -0.66 -12.73
C LEU A 83 -4.71 -1.35 -12.06
N MET A 84 -4.74 -1.42 -10.74
CA MET A 84 -5.86 -1.97 -9.97
C MET A 84 -7.14 -1.17 -10.21
N SER A 85 -7.06 0.15 -10.30
CA SER A 85 -8.22 1.01 -10.55
C SER A 85 -8.78 0.83 -11.97
N VAL A 86 -7.93 0.61 -12.96
CA VAL A 86 -8.36 0.24 -14.33
C VAL A 86 -9.11 -1.10 -14.30
N SER A 87 -8.56 -2.12 -13.66
CA SER A 87 -9.20 -3.43 -13.52
C SER A 87 -10.52 -3.34 -12.73
N LEU A 88 -10.54 -2.63 -11.59
CA LEU A 88 -11.74 -2.41 -10.80
C LEU A 88 -12.82 -1.65 -11.59
N SER A 89 -12.41 -0.71 -12.43
CA SER A 89 -13.33 0.06 -13.28
C SER A 89 -14.18 -0.84 -14.20
N GLN A 90 -13.63 -1.96 -14.66
CA GLN A 90 -14.35 -2.95 -15.47
C GLN A 90 -15.35 -3.77 -14.63
N LYS A 91 -15.10 -3.89 -13.32
CA LYS A 91 -15.95 -4.61 -12.37
C LYS A 91 -17.10 -3.76 -11.82
N LEU A 92 -17.01 -2.44 -11.93
CA LEU A 92 -18.04 -1.53 -11.47
C LEU A 92 -19.27 -1.57 -12.39
N ASP A 93 -20.47 -1.38 -11.81
CA ASP A 93 -21.71 -1.21 -12.56
C ASP A 93 -21.57 -0.08 -13.60
N SER A 94 -22.12 -0.27 -14.79
CA SER A 94 -22.08 0.70 -15.90
C SER A 94 -22.69 2.07 -15.55
N LYS A 95 -23.55 2.13 -14.55
CA LYS A 95 -24.21 3.35 -14.06
C LYS A 95 -23.33 4.20 -13.13
N VAL A 96 -22.13 3.72 -12.77
CA VAL A 96 -21.19 4.45 -11.89
C VAL A 96 -20.56 5.60 -12.66
N ARG A 97 -20.80 6.84 -12.20
CA ARG A 97 -20.30 8.07 -12.83
C ARG A 97 -18.79 8.22 -12.64
N LEU A 98 -18.15 9.05 -13.49
CA LEU A 98 -16.72 9.30 -13.39
C LEU A 98 -16.29 9.84 -12.00
N THR A 99 -17.08 10.75 -11.41
CA THR A 99 -16.82 11.27 -10.07
C THR A 99 -16.82 10.18 -9.00
N ASP A 100 -17.79 9.25 -9.07
CA ASP A 100 -17.84 8.09 -8.16
C ASP A 100 -16.63 7.18 -8.38
N ARG A 101 -16.17 6.99 -9.63
CA ARG A 101 -14.97 6.19 -9.95
C ARG A 101 -13.70 6.81 -9.39
N LEU A 102 -13.55 8.13 -9.45
CA LEU A 102 -12.41 8.84 -8.85
C LEU A 102 -12.38 8.71 -7.33
N LEU A 103 -13.54 8.85 -6.67
CA LEU A 103 -13.63 8.66 -5.22
C LEU A 103 -13.35 7.21 -4.80
N ILE A 104 -13.83 6.23 -5.58
CA ILE A 104 -13.53 4.82 -5.36
C ILE A 104 -12.04 4.55 -5.57
N ALA A 105 -11.42 5.12 -6.61
CA ALA A 105 -10.01 4.96 -6.90
C ALA A 105 -9.11 5.50 -5.76
N PHE A 106 -9.51 6.61 -5.13
CA PHE A 106 -8.81 7.15 -3.95
C PHE A 106 -8.78 6.15 -2.78
N GLY A 107 -9.87 5.42 -2.56
CA GLY A 107 -9.96 4.41 -1.49
C GLY A 107 -9.58 2.99 -1.92
N ASN A 108 -9.08 2.80 -3.15
CA ASN A 108 -8.80 1.48 -3.69
C ASN A 108 -7.44 0.95 -3.23
N THR A 109 -7.40 0.29 -2.09
CA THR A 109 -6.22 -0.42 -1.58
C THR A 109 -6.21 -1.87 -2.04
N ASP A 110 -5.12 -2.60 -1.78
CA ASP A 110 -4.96 -4.01 -2.16
C ASP A 110 -6.10 -4.88 -1.61
N GLU A 111 -6.48 -4.69 -0.35
CA GLU A 111 -7.52 -5.46 0.34
C GLU A 111 -8.91 -5.10 -0.19
N ILE A 112 -9.17 -3.81 -0.39
CA ILE A 112 -10.44 -3.32 -0.94
C ILE A 112 -10.61 -3.82 -2.38
N PHE A 113 -9.55 -3.77 -3.18
CA PHE A 113 -9.52 -4.34 -4.52
C PHE A 113 -9.84 -5.84 -4.50
N ALA A 114 -9.10 -6.62 -3.69
CA ALA A 114 -9.29 -8.07 -3.59
C ALA A 114 -10.72 -8.46 -3.22
N VAL A 115 -11.32 -7.79 -2.22
CA VAL A 115 -12.70 -8.01 -1.82
C VAL A 115 -13.68 -7.61 -2.92
N SER A 116 -13.39 -6.52 -3.66
CA SER A 116 -14.27 -6.04 -4.74
C SER A 116 -14.30 -6.99 -5.93
N VAL A 117 -13.13 -7.47 -6.38
CA VAL A 117 -13.04 -8.37 -7.54
C VAL A 117 -13.53 -9.77 -7.24
N SER A 118 -13.47 -10.20 -5.97
CA SER A 118 -14.04 -11.48 -5.54
C SER A 118 -15.56 -11.55 -5.59
N GLN A 119 -16.26 -10.40 -5.75
CA GLN A 119 -17.71 -10.42 -5.89
C GLN A 119 -18.10 -11.03 -7.24
N GLY A 120 -18.97 -12.04 -7.23
CA GLY A 120 -19.43 -12.75 -8.43
C GLY A 120 -20.27 -11.91 -9.41
N LYS A 121 -20.66 -10.67 -9.04
CA LYS A 121 -21.50 -9.73 -9.81
C LYS A 121 -20.81 -8.39 -9.92
N PRO A 122 -21.18 -7.54 -10.91
CA PRO A 122 -20.76 -6.14 -10.92
C PRO A 122 -21.10 -5.46 -9.60
N VAL A 123 -20.19 -4.64 -9.10
CA VAL A 123 -20.35 -3.97 -7.81
C VAL A 123 -20.92 -2.56 -7.98
N SER A 124 -21.90 -2.22 -7.15
CA SER A 124 -22.48 -0.89 -7.15
C SER A 124 -21.60 0.11 -6.38
N LYS A 125 -21.75 1.39 -6.69
CA LYS A 125 -21.04 2.45 -5.99
C LYS A 125 -21.33 2.48 -4.47
N GLU A 126 -22.57 2.21 -4.09
CA GLU A 126 -22.95 2.18 -2.67
C GLU A 126 -22.22 1.08 -1.91
N TYR A 127 -22.04 -0.09 -2.55
CA TYR A 127 -21.24 -1.15 -1.98
C TYR A 127 -19.78 -0.72 -1.80
N MET A 128 -19.18 -0.09 -2.83
CA MET A 128 -17.82 0.41 -2.75
C MET A 128 -17.62 1.47 -1.67
N TYR A 129 -18.56 2.43 -1.57
CA TYR A 129 -18.51 3.43 -0.51
C TYR A 129 -18.59 2.82 0.89
N GLY A 130 -19.46 1.82 1.06
CA GLY A 130 -19.53 1.09 2.33
C GLY A 130 -18.25 0.32 2.64
N LEU A 131 -17.66 -0.33 1.61
CA LEU A 131 -16.44 -1.11 1.74
C LEU A 131 -15.22 -0.23 2.09
N ILE A 132 -15.16 1.00 1.57
CA ILE A 132 -14.07 1.97 1.80
C ILE A 132 -14.23 2.72 3.12
N ALA A 133 -15.45 3.04 3.53
CA ALA A 133 -15.72 3.96 4.64
C ALA A 133 -15.08 3.52 5.96
N LEU A 134 -15.30 2.27 6.38
CA LEU A 134 -14.72 1.78 7.64
C LEU A 134 -13.20 1.63 7.59
N PRO A 135 -12.58 1.06 6.55
CA PRO A 135 -11.12 1.04 6.41
C PRO A 135 -10.49 2.43 6.43
N TYR A 136 -11.09 3.41 5.74
CA TYR A 136 -10.61 4.79 5.75
C TYR A 136 -10.64 5.39 7.17
N LEU A 137 -11.74 5.22 7.89
CA LEU A 137 -11.86 5.67 9.28
C LEU A 137 -10.92 4.91 10.22
N GLY A 138 -10.75 3.61 10.01
CA GLY A 138 -9.80 2.78 10.75
C GLY A 138 -8.36 3.26 10.56
N TRP A 139 -8.00 3.57 9.33
CA TRP A 139 -6.66 4.07 8.99
C TRP A 139 -6.38 5.45 9.61
N ALA A 140 -7.27 6.43 9.39
CA ALA A 140 -7.12 7.76 9.95
C ALA A 140 -7.21 7.76 11.49
N GLY A 141 -8.15 7.01 12.04
CA GLY A 141 -8.35 6.88 13.49
C GLY A 141 -7.18 6.20 14.19
N GLY A 142 -6.66 5.11 13.61
CA GLY A 142 -5.47 4.43 14.12
C GLY A 142 -4.25 5.35 14.11
N THR A 143 -4.03 6.06 13.00
CA THR A 143 -2.96 7.06 12.91
C THR A 143 -3.09 8.14 13.97
N LEU A 144 -4.28 8.71 14.15
CA LEU A 144 -4.52 9.74 15.16
C LEU A 144 -4.24 9.22 16.58
N MET A 145 -4.78 8.06 16.92
CA MET A 145 -4.53 7.43 18.22
C MET A 145 -3.05 7.13 18.43
N GLY A 146 -2.35 6.62 17.39
CA GLY A 146 -0.92 6.36 17.44
C GLY A 146 -0.10 7.63 17.62
N ALA A 147 -0.42 8.70 16.87
CA ALA A 147 0.28 9.97 16.96
C ALA A 147 0.10 10.63 18.36
N LEU A 148 -1.13 10.65 18.88
CA LEU A 148 -1.41 11.15 20.24
C LEU A 148 -0.70 10.29 21.30
N SER A 149 -0.73 8.98 21.16
CA SER A 149 -0.02 8.07 22.06
C SER A 149 1.48 8.27 21.98
N GLY A 150 2.04 8.46 20.77
CA GLY A 150 3.47 8.75 20.59
C GLY A 150 3.91 10.00 21.33
N VAL A 151 3.13 11.08 21.26
CA VAL A 151 3.43 12.34 21.99
C VAL A 151 3.32 12.15 23.51
N LEU A 152 2.30 11.42 23.99
CA LEU A 152 2.05 11.24 25.42
C LEU A 152 2.97 10.19 26.06
N ILE A 153 3.19 9.09 25.34
CA ILE A 153 3.83 7.88 25.90
C ILE A 153 5.32 7.82 25.56
N SER A 154 5.80 8.53 24.52
CA SER A 154 7.23 8.51 24.15
C SER A 154 8.18 8.86 25.30
N LYS A 155 7.71 9.63 26.26
CA LYS A 155 8.46 9.98 27.49
C LYS A 155 8.55 8.84 28.51
N PHE A 156 7.65 7.86 28.43
CA PHE A 156 7.50 6.77 29.39
C PHE A 156 7.86 5.40 28.81
N LEU A 157 7.85 5.25 27.50
CA LEU A 157 8.19 3.99 26.84
C LEU A 157 9.71 3.83 26.75
N PRO A 158 10.23 2.66 27.13
CA PRO A 158 11.63 2.34 26.87
C PRO A 158 11.94 2.38 25.38
N PRO A 159 13.17 2.79 24.97
CA PRO A 159 13.56 2.90 23.56
C PRO A 159 13.34 1.62 22.74
N PHE A 160 13.49 0.43 23.35
CA PHE A 160 13.29 -0.84 22.66
C PHE A 160 11.82 -1.08 22.27
N VAL A 161 10.85 -0.55 23.02
CA VAL A 161 9.42 -0.65 22.68
C VAL A 161 9.11 0.21 21.48
N LEU A 162 9.66 1.43 21.42
CA LEU A 162 9.51 2.32 20.26
C LEU A 162 10.14 1.70 19.01
N ALA A 163 11.32 1.10 19.15
CA ALA A 163 11.96 0.36 18.05
C ALA A 163 11.11 -0.85 17.58
N ALA A 164 10.55 -1.62 18.52
CA ALA A 164 9.68 -2.75 18.20
C ALA A 164 8.42 -2.33 17.43
N LEU A 165 7.78 -1.21 17.82
CA LEU A 165 6.63 -0.65 17.10
C LEU A 165 7.00 -0.19 15.70
N GLY A 166 8.18 0.43 15.52
CA GLY A 166 8.70 0.78 14.20
C GLY A 166 8.92 -0.46 13.31
N ILE A 167 9.41 -1.55 13.87
CA ILE A 167 9.64 -2.82 13.15
C ILE A 167 8.31 -3.52 12.81
N ALA A 168 7.25 -3.36 13.61
CA ALA A 168 5.96 -4.02 13.40
C ALA A 168 5.36 -3.73 12.02
N ILE A 169 5.56 -2.52 11.49
CA ILE A 169 5.12 -2.12 10.16
C ILE A 169 5.82 -2.96 9.07
N TYR A 170 7.12 -3.18 9.21
CA TYR A 170 7.87 -4.03 8.27
C TYR A 170 7.40 -5.49 8.35
N GLY A 171 7.03 -5.96 9.56
CA GLY A 171 6.41 -7.27 9.76
C GLY A 171 5.13 -7.46 8.96
N MET A 172 4.30 -6.42 8.81
CA MET A 172 3.13 -6.45 7.95
C MET A 172 3.49 -6.69 6.48
N PHE A 173 4.50 -5.96 5.94
CA PHE A 173 4.93 -6.18 4.56
C PHE A 173 5.47 -7.59 4.34
N ILE A 174 6.24 -8.12 5.28
CA ILE A 174 6.72 -9.51 5.25
C ILE A 174 5.53 -10.48 5.21
N ALA A 175 4.50 -10.25 6.04
CA ALA A 175 3.32 -11.09 6.09
C ALA A 175 2.51 -11.08 4.79
N ILE A 176 2.53 -9.98 4.03
CA ILE A 176 1.88 -9.87 2.71
C ILE A 176 2.73 -10.54 1.62
N VAL A 177 4.03 -10.29 1.61
CA VAL A 177 4.92 -10.71 0.52
C VAL A 177 5.28 -12.20 0.60
N VAL A 178 5.57 -12.74 1.79
CA VAL A 178 6.03 -14.13 1.96
C VAL A 178 5.04 -15.18 1.47
N PRO A 179 3.72 -15.08 1.69
CA PRO A 179 2.76 -16.05 1.13
C PRO A 179 2.75 -16.07 -0.40
N VAL A 180 2.93 -14.91 -1.06
CA VAL A 180 3.00 -14.80 -2.52
C VAL A 180 4.30 -15.41 -3.03
N MET A 181 5.44 -15.12 -2.37
CA MET A 181 6.74 -15.74 -2.69
C MET A 181 6.69 -17.26 -2.64
N LYS A 182 5.97 -17.86 -1.69
CA LYS A 182 5.83 -19.32 -1.59
C LYS A 182 5.05 -19.93 -2.76
N LYS A 183 4.18 -19.16 -3.41
CA LYS A 183 3.35 -19.63 -4.53
C LYS A 183 4.01 -19.36 -5.88
N GLU A 184 4.70 -18.23 -6.03
CA GLU A 184 5.20 -17.71 -7.30
C GLU A 184 6.72 -17.53 -7.26
N LYS A 185 7.45 -18.40 -7.96
CA LYS A 185 8.93 -18.36 -8.06
C LYS A 185 9.44 -17.04 -8.64
N ALA A 186 8.73 -16.46 -9.62
CA ALA A 186 9.10 -15.18 -10.21
C ALA A 186 9.05 -14.06 -9.16
N VAL A 187 8.05 -14.04 -8.28
CA VAL A 187 7.96 -13.09 -7.19
C VAL A 187 9.11 -13.27 -6.19
N THR A 188 9.46 -14.51 -5.86
CA THR A 188 10.60 -14.80 -4.99
C THR A 188 11.90 -14.24 -5.58
N LEU A 189 12.16 -14.49 -6.86
CA LEU A 189 13.37 -13.99 -7.54
C LEU A 189 13.36 -12.45 -7.61
N CYS A 190 12.21 -11.84 -7.87
CA CYS A 190 12.05 -10.38 -7.88
C CYS A 190 12.42 -9.77 -6.53
N VAL A 191 11.88 -10.31 -5.44
CA VAL A 191 12.17 -9.83 -4.09
C VAL A 191 13.64 -10.01 -3.73
N LEU A 192 14.23 -11.17 -4.02
CA LEU A 192 15.65 -11.41 -3.76
C LEU A 192 16.55 -10.48 -4.58
N LEU A 193 16.20 -10.22 -5.84
CA LEU A 193 16.93 -9.27 -6.67
C LEU A 193 16.82 -7.84 -6.14
N ALA A 194 15.62 -7.41 -5.70
CA ALA A 194 15.42 -6.10 -5.10
C ALA A 194 16.24 -5.94 -3.82
N ILE A 195 16.30 -6.98 -2.97
CA ILE A 195 17.13 -6.98 -1.75
C ILE A 195 18.61 -6.87 -2.12
N ALA A 196 19.09 -7.64 -3.11
CA ALA A 196 20.48 -7.60 -3.56
C ALA A 196 20.85 -6.21 -4.11
N LEU A 197 20.00 -5.61 -4.94
CA LEU A 197 20.19 -4.25 -5.45
C LEU A 197 20.22 -3.23 -4.32
N SER A 198 19.30 -3.32 -3.36
CA SER A 198 19.27 -2.43 -2.19
C SER A 198 20.54 -2.56 -1.35
N ALA A 199 21.04 -3.77 -1.15
CA ALA A 199 22.32 -3.99 -0.46
C ALA A 199 23.51 -3.36 -1.21
N VAL A 200 23.53 -3.43 -2.55
CA VAL A 200 24.55 -2.76 -3.36
C VAL A 200 24.52 -1.24 -3.15
N PHE A 201 23.34 -0.61 -3.19
CA PHE A 201 23.21 0.83 -2.92
C PHE A 201 23.66 1.22 -1.52
N TYR A 202 23.44 0.34 -0.53
CA TYR A 202 23.79 0.61 0.86
C TYR A 202 25.29 0.42 1.13
N TYR A 203 25.90 -0.64 0.59
CA TYR A 203 27.28 -1.03 0.91
C TYR A 203 28.33 -0.50 -0.09
N VAL A 204 27.92 0.04 -1.24
CA VAL A 204 28.83 0.59 -2.26
C VAL A 204 28.66 2.11 -2.33
N PRO A 205 29.46 2.91 -1.57
CA PRO A 205 29.30 4.36 -1.49
C PRO A 205 29.36 5.05 -2.85
N ALA A 206 30.23 4.56 -3.74
CA ALA A 206 30.39 5.12 -5.10
C ALA A 206 29.10 5.09 -5.93
N ILE A 207 28.16 4.21 -5.63
CA ILE A 207 26.86 4.12 -6.30
C ILE A 207 25.80 4.89 -5.46
N GLY A 208 25.82 4.72 -4.14
CA GLY A 208 24.86 5.34 -3.24
C GLY A 208 24.94 6.86 -3.19
N GLU A 209 26.12 7.45 -3.40
CA GLU A 209 26.31 8.91 -3.38
C GLU A 209 25.87 9.61 -4.68
N ILE A 210 25.81 8.90 -5.80
CA ILE A 210 25.42 9.47 -7.10
C ILE A 210 23.90 9.71 -7.16
N ILE A 211 23.13 8.90 -6.43
CA ILE A 211 21.66 8.89 -6.48
C ILE A 211 21.13 9.31 -5.11
N PRO A 212 20.18 10.26 -5.06
CA PRO A 212 19.52 10.61 -3.79
C PRO A 212 18.97 9.39 -3.08
N SER A 213 19.23 9.26 -1.78
CA SER A 213 18.84 8.09 -0.98
C SER A 213 17.34 7.78 -1.04
N GLU A 214 16.51 8.80 -1.23
CA GLU A 214 15.06 8.71 -1.35
C GLU A 214 14.61 7.94 -2.61
N LEU A 215 15.46 7.90 -3.64
CA LEU A 215 15.16 7.21 -4.89
C LEU A 215 15.67 5.76 -4.92
N HIS A 216 16.52 5.35 -3.97
CA HIS A 216 17.10 3.99 -3.97
C HIS A 216 16.02 2.92 -3.98
N ILE A 217 14.99 3.04 -3.12
CA ILE A 217 13.89 2.07 -3.03
C ILE A 217 13.15 1.94 -4.37
N VAL A 218 12.84 3.09 -5.00
CA VAL A 218 12.13 3.13 -6.28
C VAL A 218 12.94 2.49 -7.38
N ILE A 219 14.22 2.85 -7.48
CA ILE A 219 15.13 2.32 -8.50
C ILE A 219 15.31 0.81 -8.35
N CYS A 220 15.54 0.31 -7.12
CA CYS A 220 15.65 -1.12 -6.86
C CYS A 220 14.38 -1.87 -7.24
N ALA A 221 13.21 -1.34 -6.89
CA ALA A 221 11.93 -1.96 -7.20
C ALA A 221 11.66 -2.00 -8.72
N VAL A 222 11.89 -0.88 -9.41
CA VAL A 222 11.69 -0.79 -10.87
C VAL A 222 12.66 -1.71 -11.61
N LEU A 223 13.95 -1.66 -11.29
CA LEU A 223 14.96 -2.52 -11.94
C LEU A 223 14.66 -3.99 -11.71
N ALA A 224 14.39 -4.42 -10.48
CA ALA A 224 14.04 -5.80 -10.19
C ALA A 224 12.81 -6.25 -10.97
N SER A 225 11.75 -5.42 -11.00
CA SER A 225 10.52 -5.74 -11.72
C SER A 225 10.71 -5.82 -13.22
N VAL A 226 11.43 -4.89 -13.83
CA VAL A 226 11.72 -4.88 -15.28
C VAL A 226 12.58 -6.09 -15.67
N ILE A 227 13.65 -6.37 -14.92
CA ILE A 227 14.51 -7.52 -15.17
C ILE A 227 13.70 -8.81 -15.13
N LEU A 228 12.86 -9.00 -14.12
CA LEU A 228 12.04 -10.22 -14.01
C LEU A 228 10.93 -10.28 -15.05
N ALA A 229 10.33 -9.16 -15.44
CA ALA A 229 9.34 -9.14 -16.52
C ALA A 229 9.93 -9.59 -17.86
N ILE A 230 11.21 -9.28 -18.11
CA ILE A 230 11.93 -9.71 -19.31
C ILE A 230 12.34 -11.19 -19.21
N LEU A 231 12.85 -11.62 -18.03
CA LEU A 231 13.37 -12.98 -17.85
C LEU A 231 12.28 -14.04 -17.64
N SER A 232 11.14 -13.65 -17.10
CA SER A 232 10.01 -14.53 -16.81
C SER A 232 8.70 -13.85 -17.18
N PRO A 233 8.44 -13.63 -18.49
CA PRO A 233 7.19 -13.03 -18.94
C PRO A 233 6.01 -13.91 -18.52
N ILE A 234 4.94 -13.29 -18.02
CA ILE A 234 3.69 -13.99 -17.73
C ILE A 234 3.12 -14.44 -19.08
N LYS A 235 2.88 -15.73 -19.25
CA LYS A 235 2.14 -16.25 -20.41
C LYS A 235 0.78 -15.56 -20.47
N ALA A 236 0.41 -15.07 -21.63
CA ALA A 236 -0.85 -14.36 -21.79
C ALA A 236 -2.00 -15.29 -21.42
N TYR A 237 -3.00 -14.75 -20.70
CA TYR A 237 -4.21 -15.45 -20.26
C TYR A 237 -4.96 -16.21 -21.38
N ASP A 238 -4.72 -15.83 -22.63
CA ASP A 238 -5.29 -16.46 -23.83
C ASP A 238 -4.66 -17.82 -24.18
N GLU A 239 -3.40 -18.10 -23.77
CA GLU A 239 -2.77 -19.41 -23.99
C GLU A 239 -3.27 -20.45 -22.97
N GLU A 240 -3.52 -20.08 -21.72
CA GLU A 240 -4.11 -20.98 -20.70
C GLU A 240 -5.55 -21.39 -21.07
N LYS A 241 -6.28 -20.50 -21.75
CA LYS A 241 -7.65 -20.77 -22.18
C LYS A 241 -7.69 -21.70 -23.38
N SER A 242 -6.78 -21.55 -24.34
CA SER A 242 -6.65 -22.45 -25.49
C SER A 242 -6.20 -23.86 -25.06
N GLU A 243 -5.24 -23.98 -24.14
CA GLU A 243 -4.80 -25.28 -23.61
C GLU A 243 -5.92 -25.96 -22.78
N SER A 244 -6.77 -25.20 -22.09
CA SER A 244 -7.91 -25.77 -21.32
C SER A 244 -9.12 -26.13 -22.20
N GLU A 245 -9.24 -25.57 -23.41
CA GLU A 245 -10.27 -25.89 -24.38
C GLU A 245 -9.84 -27.08 -25.29
N GLU A 246 -8.55 -27.24 -25.57
CA GLU A 246 -8.01 -28.39 -26.30
C GLU A 246 -7.91 -29.67 -25.44
N ALA A 247 -7.95 -29.54 -24.13
CA ALA A 247 -7.90 -30.66 -23.18
C ALA A 247 -9.29 -31.21 -22.81
N LYS A 248 -10.38 -30.68 -23.39
CA LYS A 248 -11.78 -31.16 -23.25
C LYS A 248 -12.29 -31.78 -24.53
#